data_cf561c8c5a7b2b83618f070604d351f4
#
_entry.id   cf561c8c5a7b2b83618f070604d351f4
#
_cell.length_a   1.000
_cell.length_b   1.000
_cell.length_c   1.000
_cell.angle_alpha   90.00
_cell.angle_beta   90.00
_cell.angle_gamma   90.00
#
_symmetry.space_group_name_H-M   'P 1'
#
loop_
_entity.id
_entity.type
_entity.pdbx_description
1 polymer ?
#
loop_
_entity_poly.entity_id
_entity_poly.type
_entity_poly.pdbx_seq_one_letter_code
_entity_poly.pdbx_strand_id
1 'polypeptide(L)'
;MLPGQIYNSNLYSLSALLKGMSCEIVYSGIVRDDFEETKNLLLETALEADCIITTGGVSVGEEDHVKAAIEANGYLDLWKLAIKPGKPFASGKIEGTQGFGLPGKPVSAFVTFLLLVKPCLLSILGCNDGQAQGQAVKAHFSVGSASDRQEYLRVSLQLDDR
;
A
#
# COMPACT_ATOMS: atom_id res chain seq x y z
N MET A 1 22.12 2.40 -14.07
CA MET A 1 20.92 3.23 -14.10
C MET A 1 21.15 4.40 -15.05
N LEU A 2 20.17 4.72 -15.88
CA LEU A 2 20.20 5.91 -16.71
C LEU A 2 19.90 7.17 -15.86
N PRO A 3 20.33 8.38 -16.30
CA PRO A 3 19.96 9.62 -15.60
C PRO A 3 18.43 9.73 -15.45
N GLY A 4 17.97 10.07 -14.27
CA GLY A 4 16.53 10.18 -13.94
C GLY A 4 15.87 8.90 -13.42
N GLN A 5 16.52 7.75 -13.46
CA GLN A 5 16.01 6.53 -12.88
C GLN A 5 16.28 6.46 -11.36
N ILE A 6 15.31 5.91 -10.62
CA ILE A 6 15.42 5.63 -9.18
C ILE A 6 15.23 4.12 -8.93
N TYR A 7 15.78 3.62 -7.83
CA TYR A 7 15.53 2.24 -7.40
C TYR A 7 14.10 2.08 -6.91
N ASN A 8 13.47 0.97 -7.26
CA ASN A 8 12.17 0.59 -6.73
C ASN A 8 12.31 0.02 -5.30
N SER A 9 12.47 0.92 -4.32
CA SER A 9 12.58 0.52 -2.91
C SER A 9 11.28 -0.08 -2.35
N ASN A 10 10.11 0.24 -2.93
CA ASN A 10 8.82 -0.32 -2.51
C ASN A 10 8.79 -1.83 -2.71
N LEU A 11 9.31 -2.33 -3.83
CA LEU A 11 9.40 -3.76 -4.10
C LEU A 11 10.07 -4.51 -2.94
N TYR A 12 11.23 -4.05 -2.50
CA TYR A 12 12.01 -4.70 -1.45
C TYR A 12 11.35 -4.58 -0.07
N SER A 13 10.87 -3.39 0.28
CA SER A 13 10.25 -3.17 1.59
C SER A 13 8.93 -3.93 1.75
N LEU A 14 8.07 -3.93 0.72
CA LEU A 14 6.82 -4.69 0.75
C LEU A 14 7.06 -6.20 0.73
N SER A 15 8.02 -6.67 -0.08
CA SER A 15 8.40 -8.10 -0.07
C SER A 15 8.90 -8.55 1.30
N ALA A 16 9.68 -7.73 2.00
CA ALA A 16 10.13 -8.05 3.36
C ALA A 16 8.97 -8.09 4.36
N LEU A 17 8.03 -7.16 4.28
CA LEU A 17 6.83 -7.13 5.13
C LEU A 17 5.94 -8.35 4.90
N LEU A 18 5.69 -8.71 3.64
CA LEU A 18 4.87 -9.88 3.26
C LEU A 18 5.50 -11.20 3.74
N LYS A 19 6.80 -11.37 3.52
CA LYS A 19 7.53 -12.54 4.03
C LYS A 19 7.50 -12.64 5.55
N GLY A 20 7.59 -11.51 6.26
CA GLY A 20 7.45 -11.44 7.72
C GLY A 20 6.04 -11.81 8.22
N MET A 21 5.05 -11.84 7.35
CA MET A 21 3.68 -12.30 7.62
C MET A 21 3.42 -13.72 7.12
N SER A 22 4.45 -14.45 6.70
CA SER A 22 4.36 -15.80 6.11
C SER A 22 3.55 -15.85 4.80
N CYS A 23 3.47 -14.73 4.08
CA CYS A 23 2.89 -14.71 2.73
C CYS A 23 3.90 -15.25 1.71
N GLU A 24 3.44 -16.09 0.80
CA GLU A 24 4.18 -16.46 -0.40
C GLU A 24 4.03 -15.36 -1.44
N ILE A 25 5.10 -15.05 -2.16
CA ILE A 25 5.09 -14.06 -3.24
C ILE A 25 5.20 -14.81 -4.55
N VAL A 26 4.07 -14.99 -5.24
CA VAL A 26 3.98 -15.71 -6.53
C VAL A 26 4.55 -14.89 -7.68
N TYR A 27 4.39 -13.56 -7.62
CA TYR A 27 4.96 -12.63 -8.60
C TYR A 27 5.48 -11.35 -7.92
N SER A 28 6.58 -10.83 -8.44
CA SER A 28 7.17 -9.56 -8.00
C SER A 28 7.98 -8.95 -9.13
N GLY A 29 7.60 -7.76 -9.60
CA GLY A 29 8.25 -7.12 -10.74
C GLY A 29 7.88 -5.66 -10.94
N ILE A 30 8.39 -5.08 -11.99
CA ILE A 30 8.08 -3.74 -12.48
C ILE A 30 7.35 -3.91 -13.80
N VAL A 31 6.17 -3.35 -13.91
CA VAL A 31 5.40 -3.28 -15.14
C VAL A 31 5.73 -1.98 -15.85
N ARG A 32 5.83 -2.00 -17.15
CA ARG A 32 5.95 -0.79 -17.96
C ARG A 32 4.68 0.04 -17.86
N ASP A 33 4.81 1.32 -18.10
CA ASP A 33 3.68 2.25 -18.15
C ASP A 33 2.89 2.05 -19.45
N ASP A 34 2.21 0.90 -19.54
CA ASP A 34 1.40 0.46 -20.66
C ASP A 34 0.12 -0.19 -20.13
N PHE A 35 -1.01 0.22 -20.68
CA PHE A 35 -2.33 -0.22 -20.22
C PHE A 35 -2.56 -1.72 -20.46
N GLU A 36 -2.28 -2.22 -21.68
CA GLU A 36 -2.57 -3.62 -22.02
C GLU A 36 -1.62 -4.57 -21.29
N GLU A 37 -0.33 -4.20 -21.16
CA GLU A 37 0.64 -4.98 -20.37
C GLU A 37 0.20 -5.05 -18.91
N THR A 38 -0.19 -3.92 -18.31
CA THR A 38 -0.67 -3.85 -16.92
C THR A 38 -1.95 -4.67 -16.73
N LYS A 39 -2.92 -4.52 -17.62
CA LYS A 39 -4.19 -5.23 -17.59
C LYS A 39 -4.01 -6.74 -17.66
N ASN A 40 -3.21 -7.22 -18.62
CA ASN A 40 -2.98 -8.65 -18.80
C ASN A 40 -2.25 -9.26 -17.61
N LEU A 41 -1.21 -8.59 -17.09
CA LEU A 41 -0.51 -9.05 -15.90
C LEU A 41 -1.41 -9.12 -14.68
N LEU A 42 -2.30 -8.15 -14.47
CA LEU A 42 -3.26 -8.18 -13.37
C LEU A 42 -4.23 -9.37 -13.49
N LEU A 43 -4.70 -9.70 -14.71
CA LEU A 43 -5.54 -10.86 -14.96
C LEU A 43 -4.82 -12.17 -14.68
N GLU A 44 -3.61 -12.34 -15.22
CA GLU A 44 -2.79 -13.54 -15.01
C GLU A 44 -2.50 -13.74 -13.51
N THR A 45 -2.10 -12.67 -12.83
CA THR A 45 -1.80 -12.73 -11.39
C THR A 45 -3.04 -13.04 -10.55
N ALA A 46 -4.22 -12.57 -10.95
CA ALA A 46 -5.47 -12.83 -10.24
C ALA A 46 -5.89 -14.31 -10.24
N LEU A 47 -5.40 -15.10 -11.19
CA LEU A 47 -5.65 -16.54 -11.24
C LEU A 47 -4.79 -17.35 -10.26
N GLU A 48 -3.68 -16.80 -9.79
CA GLU A 48 -2.67 -17.52 -8.99
C GLU A 48 -2.54 -16.97 -7.57
N ALA A 49 -2.97 -15.72 -7.33
CA ALA A 49 -2.77 -15.03 -6.05
C ALA A 49 -4.10 -14.77 -5.31
N ASP A 50 -4.07 -14.81 -3.98
CA ASP A 50 -5.19 -14.40 -3.13
C ASP A 50 -5.30 -12.87 -2.99
N CYS A 51 -4.19 -12.16 -3.29
CA CYS A 51 -4.11 -10.71 -3.16
C CYS A 51 -3.08 -10.12 -4.14
N ILE A 52 -3.43 -8.98 -4.76
CA ILE A 52 -2.55 -8.22 -5.64
C ILE A 52 -2.25 -6.86 -5.00
N ILE A 53 -0.97 -6.50 -4.94
CA ILE A 53 -0.52 -5.21 -4.41
C ILE A 53 0.29 -4.49 -5.48
N THR A 54 -0.16 -3.31 -5.89
CA THR A 54 0.58 -2.41 -6.78
C THR A 54 1.12 -1.20 -6.02
N THR A 55 2.18 -0.58 -6.50
CA THR A 55 2.72 0.67 -5.97
C THR A 55 2.96 1.68 -7.08
N GLY A 56 2.47 2.90 -6.90
CA GLY A 56 2.39 3.88 -7.98
C GLY A 56 1.18 3.64 -8.87
N GLY A 57 0.93 4.52 -9.81
CA GLY A 57 -0.20 4.40 -10.72
C GLY A 57 -1.59 4.55 -10.06
N VAL A 58 -1.69 5.08 -8.87
CA VAL A 58 -2.95 5.29 -8.14
C VAL A 58 -3.16 6.77 -7.78
N SER A 59 -2.55 7.65 -8.53
CA SER A 59 -2.70 9.11 -8.38
C SER A 59 -3.92 9.62 -9.17
N VAL A 60 -4.26 10.88 -8.99
CA VAL A 60 -5.36 11.54 -9.73
C VAL A 60 -4.97 12.01 -11.14
N GLY A 61 -3.82 11.59 -11.67
CA GLY A 61 -3.37 11.91 -13.02
C GLY A 61 -4.21 11.20 -14.08
N GLU A 62 -4.41 11.85 -15.23
CA GLU A 62 -5.20 11.32 -16.35
C GLU A 62 -4.56 10.08 -17.02
N GLU A 63 -3.25 9.85 -16.82
CA GLU A 63 -2.46 8.73 -17.39
C GLU A 63 -2.24 7.59 -16.37
N ASP A 64 -3.21 7.33 -15.49
CA ASP A 64 -3.08 6.27 -14.48
C ASP A 64 -3.56 4.92 -15.04
N HIS A 65 -2.66 4.24 -15.75
CA HIS A 65 -2.94 2.93 -16.38
C HIS A 65 -3.32 1.86 -15.36
N VAL A 66 -2.78 1.90 -14.13
CA VAL A 66 -3.09 0.92 -13.09
C VAL A 66 -4.56 1.01 -12.67
N LYS A 67 -5.06 2.23 -12.47
CA LYS A 67 -6.48 2.46 -12.15
C LYS A 67 -7.37 1.94 -13.28
N ALA A 68 -7.11 2.37 -14.50
CA ALA A 68 -7.89 1.97 -15.67
C ALA A 68 -7.86 0.44 -15.88
N ALA A 69 -6.70 -0.19 -15.67
CA ALA A 69 -6.54 -1.63 -15.80
C ALA A 69 -7.30 -2.41 -14.71
N ILE A 70 -7.34 -1.91 -13.48
CA ILE A 70 -8.16 -2.51 -12.41
C ILE A 70 -9.64 -2.35 -12.73
N GLU A 71 -10.09 -1.16 -13.14
CA GLU A 71 -11.49 -0.90 -13.48
C GLU A 71 -11.98 -1.71 -14.69
N ALA A 72 -11.09 -2.03 -15.63
CA ALA A 72 -11.39 -2.89 -16.76
C ALA A 72 -11.58 -4.36 -16.40
N ASN A 73 -10.97 -4.83 -15.31
CA ASN A 73 -10.96 -6.23 -14.87
C ASN A 73 -11.69 -6.45 -13.54
N GLY A 74 -12.38 -5.42 -13.03
CA GLY A 74 -13.06 -5.48 -11.76
C GLY A 74 -13.58 -4.12 -11.32
N TYR A 75 -13.35 -3.76 -10.06
CA TYR A 75 -13.81 -2.49 -9.52
C TYR A 75 -12.87 -1.93 -8.43
N LEU A 76 -12.95 -0.62 -8.21
CA LEU A 76 -12.26 0.09 -7.14
C LEU A 76 -13.27 0.66 -6.14
N ASP A 77 -13.10 0.32 -4.85
CA ASP A 77 -13.97 0.76 -3.76
C ASP A 77 -13.52 2.09 -3.14
N LEU A 78 -12.22 2.28 -2.97
CA LEU A 78 -11.68 3.34 -2.16
C LEU A 78 -10.54 4.07 -2.89
N TRP A 79 -10.52 5.41 -2.79
CA TRP A 79 -9.66 6.22 -3.62
C TRP A 79 -8.79 7.23 -2.87
N LYS A 80 -9.34 7.93 -1.88
CA LYS A 80 -8.65 9.00 -1.15
C LYS A 80 -8.82 8.84 0.34
N LEU A 81 -7.72 8.93 1.08
CA LEU A 81 -7.68 8.82 2.53
C LEU A 81 -7.38 10.17 3.18
N ALA A 82 -8.00 10.44 4.33
CA ALA A 82 -7.73 11.62 5.14
C ALA A 82 -6.53 11.37 6.08
N ILE A 83 -5.42 10.83 5.55
CA ILE A 83 -4.18 10.56 6.29
C ILE A 83 -2.99 11.27 5.67
N LYS A 84 -1.92 11.42 6.46
CA LYS A 84 -0.64 12.00 6.05
C LYS A 84 0.51 11.26 6.77
N PRO A 85 1.42 10.64 6.01
CA PRO A 85 1.44 10.44 4.55
C PRO A 85 0.44 9.35 4.11
N GLY A 86 0.11 9.28 2.79
CA GLY A 86 -0.67 8.17 2.25
C GLY A 86 -2.04 8.53 1.66
N LYS A 87 -2.23 9.78 1.18
CA LYS A 87 -3.52 10.23 0.64
C LYS A 87 -4.06 9.38 -0.51
N PRO A 88 -3.30 9.04 -1.58
CA PRO A 88 -3.80 8.15 -2.62
C PRO A 88 -3.72 6.70 -2.14
N PHE A 89 -4.81 5.98 -2.28
CA PHE A 89 -4.94 4.56 -1.99
C PHE A 89 -6.11 4.01 -2.77
N ALA A 90 -5.95 2.86 -3.36
CA ALA A 90 -7.01 2.15 -4.04
C ALA A 90 -7.21 0.77 -3.41
N SER A 91 -8.47 0.36 -3.30
CA SER A 91 -8.86 -0.98 -2.91
C SER A 91 -10.00 -1.43 -3.81
N GLY A 92 -10.02 -2.68 -4.18
CA GLY A 92 -11.04 -3.24 -5.05
C GLY A 92 -10.80 -4.72 -5.32
N LYS A 93 -11.40 -5.22 -6.39
CA LYS A 93 -11.23 -6.59 -6.83
C LYS A 93 -10.89 -6.66 -8.31
N ILE A 94 -10.05 -7.63 -8.65
CA ILE A 94 -9.64 -7.98 -10.01
C ILE A 94 -10.02 -9.43 -10.21
N GLU A 95 -11.02 -9.72 -11.06
CA GLU A 95 -11.58 -11.08 -11.25
C GLU A 95 -11.93 -11.81 -9.92
N GLY A 96 -12.38 -11.04 -8.92
CA GLY A 96 -12.71 -11.56 -7.59
C GLY A 96 -11.55 -11.57 -6.58
N THR A 97 -10.30 -11.46 -7.02
CA THR A 97 -9.10 -11.39 -6.18
C THR A 97 -8.93 -10.00 -5.58
N GLN A 98 -8.61 -9.92 -4.29
CA GLN A 98 -8.44 -8.64 -3.60
C GLN A 98 -7.25 -7.86 -4.19
N GLY A 99 -7.50 -6.62 -4.62
CA GLY A 99 -6.49 -5.70 -5.15
C GLY A 99 -6.26 -4.50 -4.26
N PHE A 100 -5.01 -4.08 -4.09
CA PHE A 100 -4.60 -2.86 -3.40
C PHE A 100 -3.63 -2.06 -4.25
N GLY A 101 -3.93 -0.77 -4.43
CA GLY A 101 -3.03 0.19 -5.03
C GLY A 101 -2.45 1.12 -3.96
N LEU A 102 -1.14 1.07 -3.77
CA LEU A 102 -0.42 1.87 -2.78
C LEU A 102 0.24 3.09 -3.43
N PRO A 103 0.48 4.16 -2.64
CA PRO A 103 1.22 5.31 -3.14
C PRO A 103 2.62 4.92 -3.62
N GLY A 104 3.14 5.58 -4.66
CA GLY A 104 4.51 5.37 -5.15
C GLY A 104 5.60 5.85 -4.17
N LYS A 105 5.31 6.80 -3.27
CA LYS A 105 6.28 7.30 -2.29
C LYS A 105 6.50 6.28 -1.18
N PRO A 106 7.77 5.86 -0.88
CA PRO A 106 8.06 4.74 0.01
C PRO A 106 7.45 4.85 1.41
N VAL A 107 7.56 6.01 2.06
CA VAL A 107 6.98 6.21 3.41
C VAL A 107 5.46 6.13 3.37
N SER A 108 4.84 6.64 2.31
CA SER A 108 3.39 6.55 2.13
C SER A 108 2.95 5.11 1.89
N ALA A 109 3.64 4.37 1.03
CA ALA A 109 3.38 2.95 0.77
C ALA A 109 3.49 2.12 2.05
N PHE A 110 4.54 2.35 2.84
CA PHE A 110 4.76 1.68 4.11
C PHE A 110 3.64 1.94 5.12
N VAL A 111 3.26 3.21 5.31
CA VAL A 111 2.19 3.58 6.26
C VAL A 111 0.84 3.01 5.82
N THR A 112 0.47 3.16 4.54
CA THR A 112 -0.80 2.61 4.03
C THR A 112 -0.83 1.08 4.08
N PHE A 113 0.29 0.42 3.81
CA PHE A 113 0.40 -1.03 3.98
C PHE A 113 0.11 -1.46 5.42
N LEU A 114 0.77 -0.85 6.41
CA LEU A 114 0.60 -1.22 7.82
C LEU A 114 -0.82 -0.96 8.33
N LEU A 115 -1.44 0.14 7.90
CA LEU A 115 -2.75 0.55 8.40
C LEU A 115 -3.92 -0.15 7.73
N LEU A 116 -3.79 -0.50 6.45
CA LEU A 116 -4.92 -0.94 5.63
C LEU A 116 -4.70 -2.33 5.04
N VAL A 117 -3.56 -2.57 4.41
CA VAL A 117 -3.31 -3.84 3.71
C VAL A 117 -3.02 -4.96 4.70
N LYS A 118 -2.15 -4.72 5.68
CA LYS A 118 -1.79 -5.71 6.69
C LYS A 118 -3.00 -6.28 7.44
N PRO A 119 -3.95 -5.47 7.98
CA PRO A 119 -5.15 -6.01 8.62
C PRO A 119 -6.00 -6.88 7.69
N CYS A 120 -6.14 -6.48 6.42
CA CYS A 120 -6.85 -7.28 5.43
C CYS A 120 -6.16 -8.63 5.15
N LEU A 121 -4.84 -8.61 4.96
CA LEU A 121 -4.07 -9.83 4.78
C LEU A 121 -4.16 -10.76 6.00
N LEU A 122 -4.08 -10.22 7.22
CA LEU A 122 -4.26 -11.01 8.44
C LEU A 122 -5.66 -11.65 8.49
N SER A 123 -6.68 -10.93 8.05
CA SER A 123 -8.03 -11.48 7.93
C SER A 123 -8.12 -12.61 6.89
N ILE A 124 -7.47 -12.47 5.73
CA ILE A 124 -7.39 -13.51 4.70
C ILE A 124 -6.66 -14.75 5.25
N LEU A 125 -5.62 -14.54 6.06
CA LEU A 125 -4.86 -15.60 6.74
C LEU A 125 -5.62 -16.23 7.94
N GLY A 126 -6.85 -15.79 8.23
CA GLY A 126 -7.67 -16.33 9.31
C GLY A 126 -7.39 -15.72 10.70
N CYS A 127 -6.63 -14.64 10.79
CA CYS A 127 -6.38 -13.94 12.04
C CYS A 127 -7.53 -12.98 12.36
N ASN A 128 -8.23 -13.20 13.48
CA ASN A 128 -9.38 -12.39 13.89
C ASN A 128 -8.99 -11.06 14.58
N ASP A 129 -7.76 -10.89 15.02
CA ASP A 129 -7.25 -9.71 15.76
C ASP A 129 -6.11 -9.02 15.00
N GLY A 130 -6.39 -8.62 13.76
CA GLY A 130 -5.43 -7.98 12.87
C GLY A 130 -5.26 -6.46 13.07
N GLN A 131 -6.02 -5.83 13.97
CA GLN A 131 -5.94 -4.38 14.16
C GLN A 131 -4.70 -3.99 14.97
N ALA A 132 -4.02 -2.94 14.49
CA ALA A 132 -2.88 -2.38 15.22
C ALA A 132 -3.36 -1.77 16.55
N GLN A 133 -2.83 -2.28 17.66
CA GLN A 133 -3.10 -1.72 18.99
C GLN A 133 -2.21 -0.49 19.21
N GLY A 134 -2.85 0.65 19.55
CA GLY A 134 -2.16 1.89 19.87
C GLY A 134 -1.93 2.04 21.37
N GLN A 135 -0.78 2.60 21.74
CA GLN A 135 -0.51 3.04 23.11
C GLN A 135 -0.44 4.57 23.15
N ALA A 136 -1.13 5.18 24.12
CA ALA A 136 -1.00 6.60 24.35
C ALA A 136 0.35 6.91 25.02
N VAL A 137 1.13 7.79 24.42
CA VAL A 137 2.43 8.21 24.93
C VAL A 137 2.51 9.74 24.97
N LYS A 138 3.30 10.30 25.88
CA LYS A 138 3.52 11.73 25.95
C LYS A 138 4.48 12.18 24.85
N ALA A 139 4.05 13.16 24.04
CA ALA A 139 4.92 13.76 23.04
C ALA A 139 5.87 14.78 23.70
N HIS A 140 7.16 14.71 23.35
CA HIS A 140 8.18 15.68 23.74
C HIS A 140 8.50 16.69 22.60
N PHE A 141 7.54 16.89 21.71
CA PHE A 141 7.62 17.86 20.61
C PHE A 141 6.27 18.57 20.45
N SER A 142 6.30 19.71 19.77
CA SER A 142 5.10 20.47 19.45
C SER A 142 4.76 20.37 17.98
N VAL A 143 3.45 20.28 17.68
CA VAL A 143 2.93 20.35 16.31
C VAL A 143 2.34 21.74 16.12
N GLY A 144 2.85 22.47 15.12
CA GLY A 144 2.56 23.91 14.98
C GLY A 144 1.13 24.26 14.55
N SER A 145 0.44 23.34 13.85
CA SER A 145 -0.95 23.56 13.41
C SER A 145 -1.67 22.23 13.27
N ALA A 146 -2.98 22.25 13.54
CA ALA A 146 -3.85 21.12 13.26
C ALA A 146 -3.97 20.92 11.74
N SER A 147 -4.04 19.67 11.29
CA SER A 147 -4.29 19.25 9.92
C SER A 147 -5.73 18.73 9.82
N ASP A 148 -6.32 18.83 8.64
CA ASP A 148 -7.59 18.19 8.28
C ASP A 148 -7.44 16.67 8.07
N ARG A 149 -6.21 16.14 8.20
CA ARG A 149 -5.85 14.74 8.02
C ARG A 149 -5.16 14.18 9.25
N GLN A 150 -5.41 12.93 9.54
CA GLN A 150 -4.69 12.20 10.59
C GLN A 150 -3.22 12.04 10.19
N GLU A 151 -2.30 12.57 11.01
CA GLU A 151 -0.87 12.50 10.74
C GLU A 151 -0.21 11.32 11.44
N TYR A 152 0.64 10.61 10.70
CA TYR A 152 1.47 9.52 11.19
C TYR A 152 2.93 9.94 11.11
N LEU A 153 3.55 10.13 12.27
CA LEU A 153 4.93 10.59 12.39
C LEU A 153 5.84 9.43 12.82
N ARG A 154 7.04 9.39 12.26
CA ARG A 154 8.10 8.53 12.79
C ARG A 154 8.66 9.15 14.05
N VAL A 155 8.63 8.39 15.14
CA VAL A 155 9.14 8.84 16.44
C VAL A 155 10.04 7.77 17.05
N SER A 156 10.90 8.18 17.97
CA SER A 156 11.61 7.28 18.87
C SER A 156 10.93 7.31 20.24
N LEU A 157 10.76 6.13 20.82
CA LEU A 157 10.25 6.04 22.19
C LEU A 157 11.44 6.03 23.16
N GLN A 158 11.36 6.82 24.19
CA GLN A 158 12.30 6.81 25.32
C GLN A 158 11.52 6.36 26.56
N LEU A 159 12.11 5.43 27.30
CA LEU A 159 11.60 5.09 28.64
C LEU A 159 11.99 6.21 29.57
N ASP A 160 11.02 6.69 30.35
CA ASP A 160 11.28 7.62 31.45
C ASP A 160 11.96 6.79 32.56
N ASP A 161 13.24 7.03 32.82
CA ASP A 161 13.94 6.46 33.96
C ASP A 161 13.36 7.11 35.25
N ARG A 162 12.37 6.44 35.86
CA ARG A 162 11.87 6.74 37.20
C ARG A 162 12.44 5.79 38.22
#